data_09bd68925aa287ae8857b2c6e03f9b22
#
_entry.id   09bd68925aa287ae8857b2c6e03f9b22
#
_cell.length_a   1.000
_cell.length_b   1.000
_cell.length_c   1.000
_cell.angle_alpha   90.00
_cell.angle_beta   90.00
_cell.angle_gamma   90.00
#
_symmetry.space_group_name_H-M   'P 1'
#
loop_
_entity.id
_entity.type
_entity.pdbx_description
1 polymer ?
#
loop_
_entity_poly.entity_id
_entity_poly.type
_entity_poly.pdbx_seq_one_letter_code
_entity_poly.pdbx_strand_id
1 'polypeptide(L)'
;MIISGFEGTSLNASTEELIVQQGIGGLIIFERNYKNPDQLQQLINDLQSLMTDNPELPSLFISVDQEGGRVARLGSPFTQFPPMSCLGKANSNELAYRFGLGMGKELRAVGVNMDYAPVLDVHSNFANPIIGHRALDSNTEKVARLGAALVRGFYDAGIIPVGKHFPGHGDTSQDSHISLPRVERSRDSLEQIELPPFSHAIDQGLEVLMTAHVVYPAWDAERPATFSPTILNDVLRNSL
;
A
#
# COMPACT_ATOMS: atom_id res chain seq x y z
N MET A 1 -9.92 -6.52 12.95
CA MET A 1 -9.59 -7.33 11.75
C MET A 1 -8.07 -7.46 11.66
N ILE A 2 -7.55 -8.64 11.34
CA ILE A 2 -6.11 -8.92 11.16
C ILE A 2 -5.91 -9.41 9.73
N ILE A 3 -4.86 -8.92 9.05
CA ILE A 3 -4.33 -9.48 7.81
C ILE A 3 -2.97 -10.10 8.15
N SER A 4 -2.76 -11.38 7.81
CA SER A 4 -1.56 -12.13 8.19
C SER A 4 -0.85 -12.71 6.97
N GLY A 5 0.47 -12.87 7.06
CA GLY A 5 1.22 -13.72 6.15
C GLY A 5 1.00 -15.20 6.48
N PHE A 6 1.30 -16.07 5.51
CA PHE A 6 1.20 -17.52 5.68
C PHE A 6 2.30 -18.22 4.87
N GLU A 7 2.44 -19.54 5.07
CA GLU A 7 3.44 -20.35 4.38
C GLU A 7 2.80 -21.26 3.33
N GLY A 8 3.55 -21.48 2.26
CA GLY A 8 3.19 -22.43 1.20
C GLY A 8 2.52 -21.81 -0.01
N THR A 9 2.36 -22.64 -1.05
CA THR A 9 1.80 -22.31 -2.36
C THR A 9 0.46 -23.01 -2.62
N SER A 10 -0.11 -23.63 -1.59
CA SER A 10 -1.44 -24.27 -1.57
C SER A 10 -2.03 -24.13 -0.18
N LEU A 11 -3.35 -24.21 -0.09
CA LEU A 11 -4.06 -24.25 1.20
C LEU A 11 -3.53 -25.42 2.04
N ASN A 12 -3.28 -25.17 3.32
CA ASN A 12 -2.83 -26.16 4.30
C ASN A 12 -3.59 -25.99 5.61
N ALA A 13 -3.54 -26.99 6.48
CA ALA A 13 -4.30 -27.04 7.73
C ALA A 13 -4.01 -25.83 8.65
N SER A 14 -2.77 -25.35 8.71
CA SER A 14 -2.43 -24.19 9.54
C SER A 14 -3.06 -22.90 9.01
N THR A 15 -3.10 -22.70 7.69
CA THR A 15 -3.75 -21.54 7.07
C THR A 15 -5.27 -21.62 7.21
N GLU A 16 -5.85 -22.82 7.08
CA GLU A 16 -7.28 -23.04 7.32
C GLU A 16 -7.66 -22.72 8.78
N GLU A 17 -6.86 -23.16 9.75
CA GLU A 17 -7.06 -22.84 11.17
C GLU A 17 -7.03 -21.33 11.44
N LEU A 18 -6.06 -20.60 10.85
CA LEU A 18 -5.99 -19.13 10.96
C LEU A 18 -7.27 -18.45 10.47
N ILE A 19 -7.83 -18.92 9.36
CA ILE A 19 -9.00 -18.33 8.74
C ILE A 19 -10.26 -18.72 9.53
N VAL A 20 -10.54 -20.02 9.68
CA VAL A 20 -11.82 -20.52 10.16
C VAL A 20 -11.93 -20.44 11.69
N GLN A 21 -10.87 -20.79 12.42
CA GLN A 21 -10.92 -20.85 13.88
C GLN A 21 -10.52 -19.54 14.55
N GLN A 22 -9.49 -18.83 14.01
CA GLN A 22 -9.02 -17.57 14.59
C GLN A 22 -9.69 -16.34 13.97
N GLY A 23 -10.43 -16.50 12.87
CA GLY A 23 -11.25 -15.44 12.27
C GLY A 23 -10.45 -14.25 11.72
N ILE A 24 -9.28 -14.49 11.12
CA ILE A 24 -8.53 -13.41 10.46
C ILE A 24 -9.30 -12.87 9.25
N GLY A 25 -9.21 -11.55 9.01
CA GLY A 25 -9.96 -10.89 7.93
C GLY A 25 -9.26 -10.89 6.59
N GLY A 26 -8.01 -11.34 6.51
CA GLY A 26 -7.28 -11.37 5.24
C GLY A 26 -5.89 -11.97 5.31
N LEU A 27 -5.32 -12.15 4.13
CA LEU A 27 -3.99 -12.72 3.92
C LEU A 27 -3.17 -11.81 3.00
N ILE A 28 -1.87 -11.72 3.26
CA ILE A 28 -0.90 -11.05 2.38
C ILE A 28 -0.07 -12.08 1.63
N ILE A 29 0.00 -11.90 0.30
CA ILE A 29 0.80 -12.72 -0.61
C ILE A 29 2.23 -12.19 -0.67
N PHE A 30 3.20 -13.08 -0.48
CA PHE A 30 4.62 -12.84 -0.67
C PHE A 30 5.17 -13.74 -1.78
N GLU A 31 6.41 -13.51 -2.22
CA GLU A 31 7.08 -14.36 -3.22
C GLU A 31 7.03 -15.86 -2.87
N ARG A 32 7.13 -16.23 -1.59
CA ARG A 32 7.06 -17.61 -1.12
C ARG A 32 5.72 -18.30 -1.39
N ASN A 33 4.67 -17.53 -1.65
CA ASN A 33 3.33 -18.03 -1.94
C ASN A 33 3.06 -18.14 -3.46
N TYR A 34 3.99 -17.69 -4.30
CA TYR A 34 3.83 -17.57 -5.73
C TYR A 34 4.77 -18.50 -6.52
N LYS A 35 4.24 -19.19 -7.52
CA LYS A 35 5.00 -19.96 -8.52
C LYS A 35 4.68 -19.52 -9.95
N ASN A 36 3.41 -19.35 -10.26
CA ASN A 36 2.86 -18.86 -11.52
C ASN A 36 1.41 -18.40 -11.31
N PRO A 37 0.81 -17.69 -12.27
CA PRO A 37 -0.55 -17.16 -12.14
C PRO A 37 -1.61 -18.23 -11.86
N ASP A 38 -1.57 -19.36 -12.53
CA ASP A 38 -2.58 -20.43 -12.38
C ASP A 38 -2.55 -21.03 -10.97
N GLN A 39 -1.34 -21.27 -10.43
CA GLN A 39 -1.18 -21.75 -9.07
C GLN A 39 -1.68 -20.71 -8.06
N LEU A 40 -1.37 -19.41 -8.26
CA LEU A 40 -1.81 -18.36 -7.35
C LEU A 40 -3.34 -18.20 -7.38
N GLN A 41 -3.94 -18.24 -8.57
CA GLN A 41 -5.39 -18.20 -8.73
C GLN A 41 -6.07 -19.38 -8.01
N GLN A 42 -5.53 -20.60 -8.17
CA GLN A 42 -6.05 -21.77 -7.48
C GLN A 42 -5.94 -21.63 -5.96
N LEU A 43 -4.79 -21.19 -5.46
CA LEU A 43 -4.59 -20.95 -4.03
C LEU A 43 -5.61 -19.94 -3.48
N ILE A 44 -5.80 -18.81 -4.17
CA ILE A 44 -6.75 -17.78 -3.73
C ILE A 44 -8.20 -18.29 -3.79
N ASN A 45 -8.56 -19.06 -4.80
CA ASN A 45 -9.87 -19.69 -4.88
C ASN A 45 -10.11 -20.65 -3.71
N ASP A 46 -9.13 -21.50 -3.37
CA ASP A 46 -9.21 -22.42 -2.25
C ASP A 46 -9.38 -21.67 -0.91
N LEU A 47 -8.63 -20.58 -0.72
CA LEU A 47 -8.74 -19.71 0.46
C LEU A 47 -10.13 -19.05 0.57
N GLN A 48 -10.66 -18.52 -0.53
CA GLN A 48 -11.99 -17.89 -0.55
C GLN A 48 -13.13 -18.92 -0.39
N SER A 49 -12.95 -20.16 -0.82
CA SER A 49 -13.96 -21.20 -0.67
C SER A 49 -14.27 -21.50 0.79
N LEU A 50 -13.28 -21.36 1.69
CA LEU A 50 -13.50 -21.49 3.14
C LEU A 50 -14.54 -20.49 3.67
N MET A 51 -14.63 -19.30 3.06
CA MET A 51 -15.61 -18.29 3.42
C MET A 51 -16.99 -18.61 2.86
N THR A 52 -17.05 -19.22 1.67
CA THR A 52 -18.31 -19.65 1.05
C THR A 52 -18.97 -20.76 1.88
N ASP A 53 -18.16 -21.66 2.45
CA ASP A 53 -18.62 -22.74 3.31
C ASP A 53 -19.02 -22.26 4.72
N ASN A 54 -18.69 -21.00 5.06
CA ASN A 54 -19.00 -20.33 6.32
C ASN A 54 -19.68 -18.96 6.06
N PRO A 55 -20.96 -18.94 5.68
CA PRO A 55 -21.65 -17.75 5.15
C PRO A 55 -21.79 -16.56 6.13
N GLU A 56 -21.56 -16.77 7.42
CA GLU A 56 -21.43 -15.72 8.44
C GLU A 56 -20.13 -14.94 8.36
N LEU A 57 -19.11 -15.46 7.66
CA LEU A 57 -17.81 -14.80 7.52
C LEU A 57 -17.78 -13.97 6.22
N PRO A 58 -17.24 -12.75 6.26
CA PRO A 58 -17.06 -11.94 5.05
C PRO A 58 -15.92 -12.51 4.20
N SER A 59 -15.94 -12.23 2.89
CA SER A 59 -14.82 -12.58 2.00
C SER A 59 -13.49 -12.04 2.51
N LEU A 60 -12.42 -12.79 2.32
CA LEU A 60 -11.08 -12.40 2.75
C LEU A 60 -10.52 -11.24 1.93
N PHE A 61 -9.83 -10.33 2.59
CA PHE A 61 -8.88 -9.46 1.90
C PHE A 61 -7.67 -10.30 1.48
N ILE A 62 -7.41 -10.34 0.19
CA ILE A 62 -6.19 -10.94 -0.37
C ILE A 62 -5.33 -9.80 -0.89
N SER A 63 -4.24 -9.54 -0.20
CA SER A 63 -3.41 -8.35 -0.42
C SER A 63 -2.01 -8.70 -0.89
N VAL A 64 -1.34 -7.73 -1.52
CA VAL A 64 0.03 -7.86 -2.01
C VAL A 64 0.74 -6.50 -1.99
N ASP A 65 2.07 -6.50 -1.95
CA ASP A 65 2.91 -5.34 -2.26
C ASP A 65 3.35 -5.41 -3.73
N GLN A 66 2.61 -4.78 -4.62
CA GLN A 66 2.93 -4.71 -6.05
C GLN A 66 2.98 -3.24 -6.47
N GLU A 67 4.13 -2.57 -6.22
CA GLU A 67 4.32 -1.15 -6.53
C GLU A 67 4.87 -0.92 -7.94
N GLY A 68 5.58 -1.92 -8.46
CA GLY A 68 6.49 -1.81 -9.58
C GLY A 68 7.94 -1.52 -9.13
N GLY A 69 8.88 -1.64 -10.08
CA GLY A 69 10.30 -1.54 -9.77
C GLY A 69 10.75 -2.62 -8.77
N ARG A 70 11.46 -2.20 -7.72
CA ARG A 70 12.04 -3.14 -6.74
C ARG A 70 11.03 -3.75 -5.76
N VAL A 71 9.85 -3.19 -5.65
CA VAL A 71 8.78 -3.72 -4.80
C VAL A 71 7.70 -4.32 -5.69
N ALA A 72 7.92 -5.56 -6.06
CA ALA A 72 7.02 -6.38 -6.85
C ALA A 72 7.17 -7.84 -6.39
N ARG A 73 6.09 -8.43 -5.86
CA ARG A 73 6.10 -9.81 -5.33
C ARG A 73 5.76 -10.84 -6.40
N LEU A 74 5.04 -10.40 -7.43
CA LEU A 74 4.62 -11.27 -8.52
C LEU A 74 5.53 -11.04 -9.72
N GLY A 75 6.40 -12.04 -9.97
CA GLY A 75 7.34 -12.03 -11.08
C GLY A 75 6.69 -12.41 -12.42
N SER A 76 7.52 -12.63 -13.45
CA SER A 76 7.04 -13.13 -14.77
C SER A 76 6.13 -14.35 -14.60
N PRO A 77 5.03 -14.45 -15.38
CA PRO A 77 4.67 -13.65 -16.57
C PRO A 77 3.87 -12.36 -16.28
N PHE A 78 3.66 -11.95 -15.01
CA PHE A 78 3.10 -10.64 -14.73
C PHE A 78 3.95 -9.53 -15.36
N THR A 79 3.30 -8.45 -15.79
CA THR A 79 4.00 -7.28 -16.32
C THR A 79 4.98 -6.73 -15.29
N GLN A 80 6.23 -6.58 -15.67
CA GLN A 80 7.26 -5.99 -14.83
C GLN A 80 7.17 -4.47 -14.95
N PHE A 81 6.27 -3.88 -14.17
CA PHE A 81 6.04 -2.43 -14.16
C PHE A 81 7.30 -1.69 -13.68
N PRO A 82 7.65 -0.56 -14.30
CA PRO A 82 8.77 0.26 -13.85
C PRO A 82 8.49 0.90 -12.48
N PRO A 83 9.51 1.44 -11.77
CA PRO A 83 9.29 2.16 -10.52
C PRO A 83 8.43 3.41 -10.73
N MET A 84 7.67 3.80 -9.71
CA MET A 84 6.72 4.94 -9.78
C MET A 84 7.40 6.27 -10.15
N SER A 85 8.69 6.45 -9.89
CA SER A 85 9.45 7.63 -10.34
C SER A 85 9.45 7.80 -11.88
N CYS A 86 9.21 6.75 -12.65
CA CYS A 86 9.05 6.85 -14.11
C CYS A 86 7.76 7.59 -14.47
N LEU A 87 6.68 7.39 -13.69
CA LEU A 87 5.43 8.15 -13.85
C LEU A 87 5.64 9.63 -13.50
N GLY A 88 6.39 9.91 -12.44
CA GLY A 88 6.78 11.26 -12.06
C GLY A 88 7.53 11.98 -13.18
N LYS A 89 8.49 11.29 -13.83
CA LYS A 89 9.22 11.84 -15.00
C LYS A 89 8.32 12.05 -16.21
N ALA A 90 7.42 11.12 -16.48
CA ALA A 90 6.45 11.23 -17.58
C ALA A 90 5.40 12.33 -17.33
N ASN A 91 5.11 12.64 -16.07
CA ASN A 91 4.22 13.72 -15.63
C ASN A 91 2.84 13.72 -16.32
N SER A 92 2.26 12.54 -16.50
CA SER A 92 0.99 12.31 -17.19
C SER A 92 -0.02 11.59 -16.28
N ASN A 93 -1.16 12.23 -16.02
CA ASN A 93 -2.25 11.63 -15.25
C ASN A 93 -2.84 10.41 -15.97
N GLU A 94 -2.96 10.49 -17.28
CA GLU A 94 -3.48 9.40 -18.10
C GLU A 94 -2.55 8.17 -17.99
N LEU A 95 -1.24 8.37 -18.03
CA LEU A 95 -0.29 7.28 -17.89
C LEU A 95 -0.32 6.69 -16.47
N ALA A 96 -0.44 7.51 -15.44
CA ALA A 96 -0.58 7.06 -14.05
C ALA A 96 -1.87 6.26 -13.86
N TYR A 97 -3.00 6.74 -14.38
CA TYR A 97 -4.27 6.02 -14.38
C TYR A 97 -4.14 4.65 -15.06
N ARG A 98 -3.59 4.62 -16.28
CA ARG A 98 -3.39 3.37 -17.05
C ARG A 98 -2.44 2.39 -16.37
N PHE A 99 -1.44 2.89 -15.65
CA PHE A 99 -0.53 2.07 -14.85
C PHE A 99 -1.32 1.36 -13.73
N GLY A 100 -2.10 2.09 -12.92
CA GLY A 100 -2.93 1.50 -11.87
C GLY A 100 -3.98 0.54 -12.42
N LEU A 101 -4.65 0.91 -13.53
CA LEU A 101 -5.64 0.06 -14.20
C LEU A 101 -5.01 -1.25 -14.74
N GLY A 102 -3.84 -1.17 -15.37
CA GLY A 102 -3.15 -2.33 -15.94
C GLY A 102 -2.68 -3.29 -14.86
N MET A 103 -1.97 -2.78 -13.85
CA MET A 103 -1.52 -3.57 -12.71
C MET A 103 -2.70 -4.18 -11.94
N GLY A 104 -3.71 -3.39 -11.66
CA GLY A 104 -4.90 -3.86 -10.96
C GLY A 104 -5.65 -4.96 -11.72
N LYS A 105 -5.76 -4.88 -13.04
CA LYS A 105 -6.37 -5.95 -13.85
C LYS A 105 -5.60 -7.27 -13.75
N GLU A 106 -4.28 -7.24 -13.78
CA GLU A 106 -3.47 -8.45 -13.60
C GLU A 106 -3.65 -9.05 -12.21
N LEU A 107 -3.65 -8.23 -11.16
CA LEU A 107 -3.90 -8.65 -9.78
C LEU A 107 -5.30 -9.26 -9.63
N ARG A 108 -6.31 -8.58 -10.17
CA ARG A 108 -7.70 -9.03 -10.11
C ARG A 108 -7.90 -10.36 -10.82
N ALA A 109 -7.20 -10.59 -11.94
CA ALA A 109 -7.29 -11.83 -12.71
C ALA A 109 -6.91 -13.09 -11.92
N VAL A 110 -6.05 -12.96 -10.92
CA VAL A 110 -5.66 -14.08 -10.03
C VAL A 110 -6.39 -14.08 -8.68
N GLY A 111 -7.33 -13.14 -8.47
CA GLY A 111 -8.17 -13.08 -7.26
C GLY A 111 -7.65 -12.17 -6.14
N VAL A 112 -6.52 -11.49 -6.32
CA VAL A 112 -6.08 -10.41 -5.40
C VAL A 112 -7.12 -9.30 -5.44
N ASN A 113 -7.46 -8.72 -4.27
CA ASN A 113 -8.48 -7.67 -4.16
C ASN A 113 -7.97 -6.40 -3.45
N MET A 114 -6.74 -6.40 -2.93
CA MET A 114 -6.11 -5.25 -2.26
C MET A 114 -4.64 -5.16 -2.65
N ASP A 115 -4.16 -3.95 -2.97
CA ASP A 115 -2.74 -3.71 -3.23
C ASP A 115 -2.20 -2.60 -2.32
N TYR A 116 -1.07 -2.85 -1.69
CA TYR A 116 -0.37 -1.84 -0.89
C TYR A 116 0.38 -0.85 -1.80
N ALA A 117 -0.37 -0.18 -2.65
CA ALA A 117 0.00 0.89 -3.56
C ALA A 117 -1.19 1.85 -3.73
N PRO A 118 -0.95 3.14 -4.07
CA PRO A 118 0.32 3.76 -4.42
C PRO A 118 1.15 4.26 -3.24
N VAL A 119 2.46 4.48 -3.47
CA VAL A 119 3.31 5.25 -2.58
C VAL A 119 3.01 6.75 -2.79
N LEU A 120 2.49 7.40 -1.74
CA LEU A 120 2.13 8.82 -1.72
C LEU A 120 3.19 9.68 -1.01
N ASP A 121 4.29 9.07 -0.59
CA ASP A 121 5.43 9.79 0.01
C ASP A 121 6.05 10.76 -0.98
N VAL A 122 6.33 11.97 -0.53
CA VAL A 122 7.09 12.98 -1.29
C VAL A 122 8.58 12.74 -1.08
N HIS A 123 9.36 12.52 -2.14
CA HIS A 123 10.80 12.27 -2.03
C HIS A 123 11.55 13.56 -1.69
N SER A 124 11.29 14.10 -0.50
CA SER A 124 11.80 15.39 -0.03
C SER A 124 13.24 15.33 0.49
N ASN A 125 13.73 14.12 0.86
CA ASN A 125 15.11 13.85 1.23
C ASN A 125 15.76 12.88 0.24
N PHE A 126 16.67 13.35 -0.60
CA PHE A 126 17.36 12.52 -1.60
C PHE A 126 18.33 11.50 -1.00
N ALA A 127 18.67 11.62 0.30
CA ALA A 127 19.44 10.62 1.03
C ALA A 127 18.58 9.49 1.64
N ASN A 128 17.24 9.53 1.44
CA ASN A 128 16.33 8.50 1.92
C ASN A 128 16.62 7.15 1.25
N PRO A 129 17.05 6.10 2.01
CA PRO A 129 17.46 4.82 1.43
C PRO A 129 16.28 3.93 1.05
N ILE A 130 15.07 4.21 1.57
CA ILE A 130 13.92 3.32 1.50
C ILE A 130 12.92 3.74 0.45
N ILE A 131 12.57 5.01 0.40
CA ILE A 131 11.59 5.53 -0.56
C ILE A 131 12.23 5.67 -1.95
N GLY A 132 13.12 6.62 -2.15
CA GLY A 132 13.85 6.76 -3.42
C GLY A 132 12.93 6.70 -4.65
N HIS A 133 13.24 5.80 -5.56
CA HIS A 133 12.47 5.59 -6.79
C HIS A 133 11.05 5.00 -6.61
N ARG A 134 10.68 4.61 -5.40
CA ARG A 134 9.31 4.21 -5.08
C ARG A 134 8.37 5.41 -5.06
N ALA A 135 8.84 6.61 -4.68
CA ALA A 135 8.05 7.84 -4.78
C ALA A 135 7.83 8.23 -6.25
N LEU A 136 6.70 8.86 -6.49
CA LEU A 136 6.37 9.44 -7.78
C LEU A 136 7.31 10.60 -8.14
N ASP A 137 7.53 11.54 -7.19
CA ASP A 137 8.38 12.72 -7.39
C ASP A 137 8.78 13.35 -6.04
N SER A 138 9.60 14.39 -6.10
CA SER A 138 9.89 15.27 -4.96
C SER A 138 8.97 16.51 -4.90
N ASN A 139 8.15 16.72 -5.91
CA ASN A 139 7.17 17.81 -5.96
C ASN A 139 5.82 17.32 -5.42
N THR A 140 5.35 17.93 -4.34
CA THR A 140 4.13 17.59 -3.61
C THR A 140 2.89 17.56 -4.50
N GLU A 141 2.66 18.59 -5.32
CA GLU A 141 1.50 18.68 -6.21
C GLU A 141 1.50 17.57 -7.26
N LYS A 142 2.69 17.26 -7.79
CA LYS A 142 2.84 16.19 -8.76
C LYS A 142 2.54 14.82 -8.13
N VAL A 143 3.04 14.56 -6.92
CA VAL A 143 2.72 13.33 -6.17
C VAL A 143 1.23 13.23 -5.91
N ALA A 144 0.60 14.31 -5.43
CA ALA A 144 -0.83 14.36 -5.17
C ALA A 144 -1.65 14.00 -6.42
N ARG A 145 -1.40 14.65 -7.53
CA ARG A 145 -2.17 14.49 -8.78
C ARG A 145 -1.96 13.12 -9.43
N LEU A 146 -0.73 12.65 -9.49
CA LEU A 146 -0.42 11.34 -10.08
C LEU A 146 -0.86 10.19 -9.16
N GLY A 147 -0.72 10.35 -7.84
CA GLY A 147 -1.20 9.39 -6.85
C GLY A 147 -2.72 9.19 -6.94
N ALA A 148 -3.47 10.28 -7.04
CA ALA A 148 -4.93 10.20 -7.22
C ALA A 148 -5.32 9.52 -8.55
N ALA A 149 -4.56 9.74 -9.63
CA ALA A 149 -4.80 9.05 -10.90
C ALA A 149 -4.54 7.54 -10.80
N LEU A 150 -3.50 7.11 -10.08
CA LEU A 150 -3.22 5.70 -9.78
C LEU A 150 -4.37 5.07 -8.98
N VAL A 151 -4.82 5.74 -7.92
CA VAL A 151 -5.95 5.30 -7.07
C VAL A 151 -7.18 5.00 -7.91
N ARG A 152 -7.58 5.92 -8.80
CA ARG A 152 -8.71 5.69 -9.71
C ARG A 152 -8.50 4.47 -10.62
N GLY A 153 -7.28 4.32 -11.16
CA GLY A 153 -6.94 3.18 -12.02
C GLY A 153 -7.09 1.83 -11.29
N PHE A 154 -6.64 1.75 -10.04
CA PHE A 154 -6.82 0.55 -9.21
C PHE A 154 -8.29 0.27 -8.91
N TYR A 155 -9.09 1.26 -8.53
CA TYR A 155 -10.52 1.07 -8.29
C TYR A 155 -11.27 0.62 -9.54
N ASP A 156 -10.97 1.20 -10.70
CA ASP A 156 -11.60 0.80 -11.97
C ASP A 156 -11.19 -0.62 -12.40
N ALA A 157 -10.09 -1.14 -11.88
CA ALA A 157 -9.70 -2.54 -12.02
C ALA A 157 -10.34 -3.48 -10.98
N GLY A 158 -11.08 -2.96 -10.01
CA GLY A 158 -11.68 -3.73 -8.92
C GLY A 158 -10.68 -4.12 -7.81
N ILE A 159 -9.62 -3.33 -7.61
CA ILE A 159 -8.63 -3.47 -6.54
C ILE A 159 -8.81 -2.34 -5.53
N ILE A 160 -8.72 -2.66 -4.26
CA ILE A 160 -8.66 -1.69 -3.16
C ILE A 160 -7.21 -1.19 -3.06
N PRO A 161 -6.93 0.08 -3.44
CA PRO A 161 -5.61 0.67 -3.26
C PRO A 161 -5.37 1.06 -1.80
N VAL A 162 -4.13 0.95 -1.36
CA VAL A 162 -3.70 1.40 -0.02
C VAL A 162 -2.63 2.47 -0.17
N GLY A 163 -3.00 3.72 0.09
CA GLY A 163 -2.05 4.83 0.06
C GLY A 163 -1.05 4.76 1.22
N LYS A 164 0.25 4.94 0.94
CA LYS A 164 1.31 4.75 1.94
C LYS A 164 2.48 5.72 1.76
N HIS A 165 3.20 6.04 2.83
CA HIS A 165 3.08 5.62 4.24
C HIS A 165 2.69 6.85 5.08
N PHE A 166 1.43 6.92 5.49
CA PHE A 166 0.88 8.10 6.20
C PHE A 166 1.60 8.39 7.53
N PRO A 167 1.91 9.64 7.85
CA PRO A 167 1.63 10.90 7.16
C PRO A 167 2.68 11.32 6.11
N GLY A 168 3.68 10.51 5.78
CA GLY A 168 4.71 10.74 4.78
C GLY A 168 6.09 10.28 5.23
N HIS A 169 6.68 9.32 4.51
CA HIS A 169 7.97 8.69 4.84
C HIS A 169 9.16 9.26 4.03
N GLY A 170 8.89 10.28 3.19
CA GLY A 170 9.87 10.74 2.20
C GLY A 170 11.08 11.46 2.77
N ASP A 171 10.96 12.07 3.96
CA ASP A 171 12.03 12.86 4.60
C ASP A 171 12.93 12.04 5.55
N THR A 172 12.68 10.75 5.74
CA THR A 172 13.50 9.94 6.66
C THR A 172 14.90 9.70 6.10
N SER A 173 15.89 9.60 7.00
CA SER A 173 17.28 9.26 6.68
C SER A 173 17.65 7.82 7.09
N GLN A 174 16.73 7.08 7.69
CA GLN A 174 16.92 5.73 8.20
C GLN A 174 15.82 4.80 7.73
N ASP A 175 16.15 3.51 7.65
CA ASP A 175 15.19 2.45 7.33
C ASP A 175 14.33 2.12 8.55
N SER A 176 13.01 2.29 8.43
CA SER A 176 12.05 1.97 9.49
C SER A 176 11.97 0.48 9.84
N HIS A 177 12.54 -0.41 9.02
CA HIS A 177 12.65 -1.83 9.33
C HIS A 177 13.86 -2.18 10.22
N ILE A 178 14.82 -1.26 10.33
CA ILE A 178 16.07 -1.47 11.10
C ILE A 178 16.05 -0.66 12.39
N SER A 179 15.54 0.57 12.34
CA SER A 179 15.47 1.49 13.47
C SER A 179 14.19 2.31 13.40
N LEU A 180 13.77 2.92 14.51
CA LEU A 180 12.62 3.83 14.53
C LEU A 180 13.04 5.23 14.04
N PRO A 181 12.80 5.59 12.78
CA PRO A 181 13.23 6.88 12.24
C PRO A 181 12.38 8.02 12.79
N ARG A 182 12.93 9.23 12.69
CA ARG A 182 12.29 10.48 13.10
C ARG A 182 12.33 11.47 11.94
N VAL A 183 11.27 12.27 11.80
CA VAL A 183 11.20 13.39 10.86
C VAL A 183 11.12 14.68 11.66
N GLU A 184 12.22 15.43 11.70
CA GLU A 184 12.40 16.63 12.55
C GLU A 184 11.94 17.92 11.85
N ARG A 185 10.90 17.83 11.02
CA ARG A 185 10.28 19.00 10.34
C ARG A 185 9.29 19.70 11.26
N SER A 186 9.09 21.00 11.03
CA SER A 186 8.02 21.76 11.69
C SER A 186 6.65 21.25 11.21
N ARG A 187 5.63 21.47 12.03
CA ARG A 187 4.24 21.14 11.69
C ARG A 187 3.81 21.77 10.36
N ASP A 188 4.07 23.05 10.16
CA ASP A 188 3.73 23.76 8.91
C ASP A 188 4.39 23.11 7.69
N SER A 189 5.65 22.68 7.84
CA SER A 189 6.37 22.00 6.74
C SER A 189 5.76 20.62 6.42
N LEU A 190 5.38 19.85 7.44
CA LEU A 190 4.70 18.56 7.25
C LEU A 190 3.33 18.74 6.59
N GLU A 191 2.56 19.71 7.02
CA GLU A 191 1.24 20.04 6.47
C GLU A 191 1.31 20.53 5.02
N GLN A 192 2.40 21.20 4.63
CA GLN A 192 2.58 21.71 3.26
C GLN A 192 3.21 20.68 2.30
N ILE A 193 4.00 19.76 2.79
CA ILE A 193 4.78 18.85 1.95
C ILE A 193 4.21 17.43 1.99
N GLU A 194 4.03 16.86 3.19
CA GLU A 194 3.75 15.43 3.34
C GLU A 194 2.24 15.12 3.26
N LEU A 195 1.37 15.98 3.81
CA LEU A 195 -0.08 15.70 3.87
C LEU A 195 -0.83 15.88 2.54
N PRO A 196 -0.51 16.85 1.64
CA PRO A 196 -1.35 17.11 0.48
C PRO A 196 -1.56 15.92 -0.46
N PRO A 197 -0.58 15.00 -0.71
CA PRO A 197 -0.84 13.80 -1.50
C PRO A 197 -1.91 12.90 -0.90
N PHE A 198 -1.93 12.74 0.42
CA PHE A 198 -2.92 11.93 1.13
C PHE A 198 -4.29 12.61 1.11
N SER A 199 -4.36 13.89 1.46
CA SER A 199 -5.60 14.68 1.40
C SER A 199 -6.22 14.61 0.01
N HIS A 200 -5.44 14.87 -1.04
CA HIS A 200 -5.94 14.83 -2.41
C HIS A 200 -6.41 13.43 -2.82
N ALA A 201 -5.71 12.37 -2.41
CA ALA A 201 -6.12 11.01 -2.69
C ALA A 201 -7.42 10.63 -1.96
N ILE A 202 -7.60 11.06 -0.71
CA ILE A 202 -8.83 10.89 0.08
C ILE A 202 -10.00 11.63 -0.60
N ASP A 203 -9.81 12.87 -1.03
CA ASP A 203 -10.81 13.65 -1.78
C ASP A 203 -11.23 12.94 -3.09
N GLN A 204 -10.35 12.13 -3.67
CA GLN A 204 -10.62 11.31 -4.87
C GLN A 204 -11.11 9.90 -4.53
N GLY A 205 -11.45 9.64 -3.27
CA GLY A 205 -12.09 8.40 -2.83
C GLY A 205 -11.16 7.32 -2.26
N LEU A 206 -9.91 7.63 -1.92
CA LEU A 206 -9.04 6.67 -1.24
C LEU A 206 -9.58 6.38 0.17
N GLU A 207 -9.92 5.11 0.44
CA GLU A 207 -10.53 4.67 1.69
C GLU A 207 -9.55 3.99 2.65
N VAL A 208 -8.40 3.53 2.16
CA VAL A 208 -7.45 2.74 2.96
C VAL A 208 -6.06 3.36 2.92
N LEU A 209 -5.48 3.54 4.09
CA LEU A 209 -4.13 4.06 4.27
C LEU A 209 -3.28 3.12 5.12
N MET A 210 -2.00 3.03 4.78
CA MET A 210 -0.99 2.38 5.61
C MET A 210 -0.19 3.45 6.36
N THR A 211 -0.12 3.33 7.68
CA THR A 211 0.63 4.25 8.54
C THR A 211 2.12 3.97 8.54
N ALA A 212 2.93 5.01 8.65
CA ALA A 212 4.38 4.91 8.78
C ALA A 212 4.81 4.53 10.20
N HIS A 213 5.82 3.67 10.31
CA HIS A 213 6.52 3.43 11.58
C HIS A 213 7.62 4.49 11.79
N VAL A 214 7.20 5.76 11.87
CA VAL A 214 8.06 6.94 11.94
C VAL A 214 7.53 7.87 13.02
N VAL A 215 8.42 8.47 13.80
CA VAL A 215 8.08 9.49 14.82
C VAL A 215 8.12 10.87 14.17
N TYR A 216 7.10 11.65 14.42
CA TYR A 216 6.97 13.06 13.97
C TYR A 216 6.84 13.96 15.20
N PRO A 217 7.96 14.46 15.75
CA PRO A 217 7.95 15.22 17.01
C PRO A 217 7.05 16.45 17.01
N ALA A 218 6.79 17.01 15.83
CA ALA A 218 5.88 18.15 15.67
C ALA A 218 4.41 17.82 16.00
N TRP A 219 4.01 16.54 15.99
CA TRP A 219 2.69 16.07 16.37
C TRP A 219 2.72 15.15 17.59
N ASP A 220 3.68 14.22 17.67
CA ASP A 220 3.85 13.28 18.78
C ASP A 220 5.34 12.89 18.87
N ALA A 221 6.01 13.33 19.93
CA ALA A 221 7.44 13.10 20.12
C ALA A 221 7.77 11.71 20.67
N GLU A 222 6.77 11.00 21.19
CA GLU A 222 6.97 9.74 21.91
C GLU A 222 6.61 8.51 21.09
N ARG A 223 5.62 8.64 20.18
CA ARG A 223 5.03 7.51 19.47
C ARG A 223 5.21 7.62 17.95
N PRO A 224 5.50 6.52 17.26
CA PRO A 224 5.41 6.51 15.80
C PRO A 224 3.97 6.71 15.34
N ALA A 225 3.77 7.19 14.10
CA ALA A 225 2.45 7.48 13.53
C ALA A 225 1.45 6.33 13.72
N THR A 226 1.90 5.09 13.55
CA THR A 226 1.07 3.88 13.73
C THR A 226 0.41 3.77 15.12
N PHE A 227 1.02 4.33 16.16
CA PHE A 227 0.52 4.27 17.54
C PHE A 227 0.18 5.64 18.13
N SER A 228 0.22 6.70 17.35
CA SER A 228 -0.05 8.06 17.82
C SER A 228 -1.55 8.39 17.68
N PRO A 229 -2.30 8.54 18.80
CA PRO A 229 -3.68 9.02 18.73
C PRO A 229 -3.79 10.40 18.09
N THR A 230 -2.83 11.29 18.32
CA THR A 230 -2.78 12.62 17.71
C THR A 230 -2.71 12.54 16.19
N ILE A 231 -1.80 11.72 15.65
CA ILE A 231 -1.67 11.57 14.20
C ILE A 231 -2.89 10.85 13.60
N LEU A 232 -3.40 9.81 14.26
CA LEU A 232 -4.50 9.00 13.71
C LEU A 232 -5.86 9.67 13.86
N ASN A 233 -6.10 10.44 14.93
CA ASN A 233 -7.39 11.08 15.15
C ASN A 233 -7.36 12.54 14.71
N ASP A 234 -6.40 13.36 15.22
CA ASP A 234 -6.45 14.79 15.00
C ASP A 234 -5.96 15.16 13.60
N VAL A 235 -4.86 14.53 13.12
CA VAL A 235 -4.33 14.82 11.79
C VAL A 235 -5.11 14.07 10.71
N LEU A 236 -5.32 12.75 10.85
CA LEU A 236 -5.97 11.98 9.79
C LEU A 236 -7.50 12.14 9.80
N ARG A 237 -8.17 11.82 10.92
CA ARG A 237 -9.65 11.74 10.91
C ARG A 237 -10.37 13.08 11.04
N ASN A 238 -9.74 14.05 11.71
CA ASN A 238 -10.39 15.33 11.99
C ASN A 238 -9.94 16.44 11.03
N SER A 239 -8.77 16.29 10.36
CA SER A 239 -8.22 17.34 9.50
C SER A 239 -8.15 16.98 8.01
N LEU A 240 -8.16 15.70 7.66
CA LEU A 240 -8.21 15.20 6.28
C LEU A 240 -9.52 14.46 6.02
#